data_310499a7e663103e97da9552e5f509b0
#
_entry.id   310499a7e663103e97da9552e5f509b0
#
_cell.length_a   1.000
_cell.length_b   1.000
_cell.length_c   1.000
_cell.angle_alpha   90.00
_cell.angle_beta   90.00
_cell.angle_gamma   90.00
#
_symmetry.space_group_name_H-M   'P 1'
#
loop_
_entity.id
_entity.type
_entity.pdbx_description
1 polymer ?
#
loop_
_entity_poly.entity_id
_entity_poly.type
_entity_poly.pdbx_seq_one_letter_code
_entity_poly.pdbx_strand_id
1 'polypeptide(L)'
;MNSRFNEIWWFYPSASGTECDSYVAFDYAENIWTTGTIDRTAGVDRGVFRQPFWIAADGILYEQEVGFDYGGQAPFAETGPIALGVGENVMAVRGMIPDENTLGDVNATFKTRFYPTDTERDYGPYSMANPTSLRFTGRQIRMRVTGNTSSDWRVGIMRLDAVAGGRR
;
A
#
# COMPACT_ATOMS: atom_id res chain seq x y z
N MET A 1 -19.05 9.16 -4.08
CA MET A 1 -18.26 9.21 -5.34
C MET A 1 -17.21 10.29 -5.18
N ASN A 2 -16.02 10.09 -5.73
CA ASN A 2 -14.96 11.09 -5.79
C ASN A 2 -14.58 11.24 -7.28
N SER A 3 -15.31 12.11 -7.96
CA SER A 3 -15.20 12.27 -9.41
C SER A 3 -13.87 12.89 -9.87
N ARG A 4 -13.08 13.46 -8.95
CA ARG A 4 -11.75 14.00 -9.24
C ARG A 4 -10.74 12.91 -9.56
N PHE A 5 -10.84 11.78 -8.87
CA PHE A 5 -9.93 10.63 -8.99
C PHE A 5 -10.60 9.41 -9.62
N ASN A 6 -11.79 9.58 -10.23
CA ASN A 6 -12.53 8.50 -10.88
C ASN A 6 -12.90 7.34 -9.94
N GLU A 7 -13.20 7.66 -8.69
CA GLU A 7 -13.44 6.67 -7.65
C GLU A 7 -14.90 6.60 -7.21
N ILE A 8 -15.35 5.36 -6.91
CA ILE A 8 -16.58 5.09 -6.21
C ILE A 8 -16.22 4.51 -4.86
N TRP A 9 -16.76 5.09 -3.80
CA TRP A 9 -16.48 4.70 -2.43
C TRP A 9 -17.71 4.08 -1.78
N TRP A 10 -17.49 2.96 -1.08
CA TRP A 10 -18.48 2.31 -0.23
C TRP A 10 -17.94 2.28 1.19
N PHE A 11 -18.75 2.82 2.10
CA PHE A 11 -18.46 2.81 3.53
C PHE A 11 -19.23 1.70 4.20
N TYR A 12 -18.61 1.04 5.16
CA TYR A 12 -19.21 -0.05 5.89
C TYR A 12 -18.65 -0.11 7.32
N PRO A 13 -19.40 -0.66 8.30
CA PRO A 13 -18.86 -0.89 9.63
C PRO A 13 -17.90 -2.07 9.63
N SER A 14 -16.79 -1.96 10.35
CA SER A 14 -15.89 -3.08 10.64
C SER A 14 -16.58 -4.10 11.56
N ALA A 15 -15.96 -5.28 11.74
CA ALA A 15 -16.52 -6.32 12.61
C ALA A 15 -16.77 -5.88 14.07
N SER A 16 -16.10 -4.85 14.53
CA SER A 16 -16.24 -4.26 15.87
C SER A 16 -16.96 -2.91 15.87
N GLY A 17 -17.24 -2.34 14.70
CA GLY A 17 -17.88 -1.04 14.54
C GLY A 17 -19.41 -1.13 14.51
N THR A 18 -20.09 -0.14 15.05
CA THR A 18 -21.54 0.05 14.91
C THR A 18 -21.87 1.09 13.86
N GLU A 19 -20.92 1.95 13.54
CA GLU A 19 -20.98 2.98 12.51
C GLU A 19 -19.94 2.70 11.42
N CYS A 20 -20.09 3.36 10.27
CA CYS A 20 -19.14 3.22 9.16
C CYS A 20 -17.77 3.76 9.53
N ASP A 21 -16.80 2.89 9.69
CA ASP A 21 -15.41 3.17 10.05
C ASP A 21 -14.39 2.65 9.03
N SER A 22 -14.89 1.99 8.01
CA SER A 22 -14.08 1.35 6.99
C SER A 22 -14.62 1.66 5.60
N TYR A 23 -13.77 1.60 4.59
CA TYR A 23 -14.18 1.80 3.21
C TYR A 23 -13.49 0.85 2.25
N VAL A 24 -14.14 0.65 1.13
CA VAL A 24 -13.56 0.14 -0.11
C VAL A 24 -13.81 1.16 -1.21
N ALA A 25 -12.80 1.45 -2.00
CA ALA A 25 -12.91 2.34 -3.14
C ALA A 25 -12.47 1.63 -4.42
N PHE A 26 -13.16 1.94 -5.50
CA PHE A 26 -12.88 1.44 -6.83
C PHE A 26 -12.57 2.60 -7.77
N ASP A 27 -11.33 2.64 -8.26
CA ASP A 27 -10.95 3.50 -9.37
C ASP A 27 -11.35 2.83 -10.68
N TYR A 28 -12.37 3.39 -11.34
CA TYR A 28 -12.91 2.82 -12.57
C TYR A 28 -12.10 3.18 -13.83
N ALA A 29 -11.17 4.13 -13.75
CA ALA A 29 -10.28 4.46 -14.85
C ALA A 29 -9.08 3.52 -14.90
N GLU A 30 -8.49 3.22 -13.74
CA GLU A 30 -7.32 2.34 -13.62
C GLU A 30 -7.68 0.90 -13.28
N ASN A 31 -8.96 0.62 -12.96
CA ASN A 31 -9.45 -0.70 -12.53
C ASN A 31 -8.74 -1.21 -11.28
N ILE A 32 -8.57 -0.34 -10.29
CA ILE A 32 -7.87 -0.62 -9.03
C ILE A 32 -8.85 -0.57 -7.86
N TRP A 33 -8.71 -1.51 -6.94
CA TRP A 33 -9.42 -1.53 -5.68
C TRP A 33 -8.50 -1.13 -4.53
N THR A 34 -8.99 -0.23 -3.68
CA THR A 34 -8.30 0.18 -2.46
C THR A 34 -9.20 -0.01 -1.25
N THR A 35 -8.61 -0.21 -0.10
CA THR A 35 -9.34 -0.33 1.17
C THR A 35 -8.64 0.50 2.24
N GLY A 36 -9.39 0.95 3.21
CA GLY A 36 -8.83 1.68 4.34
C GLY A 36 -9.86 1.86 5.45
N THR A 37 -9.44 2.60 6.45
CA THR A 37 -10.28 2.97 7.60
C THR A 37 -10.41 4.49 7.64
N ILE A 38 -11.63 4.96 7.67
CA ILE A 38 -11.97 6.37 7.85
C ILE A 38 -13.43 6.45 8.31
N ASP A 39 -13.66 7.24 9.34
CA ASP A 39 -14.99 7.47 9.87
C ASP A 39 -15.70 8.54 9.03
N ARG A 40 -16.72 8.13 8.27
CA ARG A 40 -17.56 9.04 7.47
C ARG A 40 -18.99 8.53 7.42
N THR A 41 -19.92 9.42 7.76
CA THR A 41 -21.37 9.11 7.83
C THR A 41 -22.14 9.62 6.63
N ALA A 42 -21.72 10.74 6.07
CA ALA A 42 -22.34 11.34 4.89
C ALA A 42 -21.34 12.16 4.09
N GLY A 43 -21.63 12.45 2.83
CA GLY A 43 -20.77 13.29 2.04
C GLY A 43 -21.36 13.69 0.71
N VAL A 44 -20.78 14.72 0.13
CA VAL A 44 -21.07 15.21 -1.21
C VAL A 44 -19.79 15.18 -2.04
N ASP A 45 -19.94 14.87 -3.32
CA ASP A 45 -18.87 14.97 -4.29
C ASP A 45 -18.56 16.43 -4.59
N ARG A 46 -17.46 16.68 -5.28
CA ARG A 46 -17.14 18.02 -5.78
C ARG A 46 -18.29 18.57 -6.62
N GLY A 47 -18.53 19.86 -6.48
CA GLY A 47 -19.55 20.57 -7.23
C GLY A 47 -19.12 22.02 -7.39
N VAL A 48 -19.78 22.93 -6.67
CA VAL A 48 -19.34 24.34 -6.56
C VAL A 48 -17.98 24.41 -5.86
N PHE A 49 -17.77 23.56 -4.89
CA PHE A 49 -16.48 23.39 -4.21
C PHE A 49 -15.55 22.48 -5.03
N ARG A 50 -14.27 22.77 -4.96
CA ARG A 50 -13.24 22.07 -5.73
C ARG A 50 -13.02 20.63 -5.23
N GLN A 51 -13.22 20.40 -3.95
CA GLN A 51 -12.97 19.14 -3.26
C GLN A 51 -14.28 18.54 -2.72
N PRO A 52 -14.36 17.22 -2.52
CA PRO A 52 -15.47 16.62 -1.82
C PRO A 52 -15.50 17.04 -0.34
N PHE A 53 -16.69 17.11 0.24
CA PHE A 53 -16.89 17.35 1.67
C PHE A 53 -17.60 16.18 2.31
N TRP A 54 -17.04 15.68 3.38
CA TRP A 54 -17.61 14.54 4.10
C TRP A 54 -17.69 14.85 5.60
N ILE A 55 -18.72 14.31 6.25
CA ILE A 55 -18.99 14.48 7.68
C ILE A 55 -18.62 13.19 8.40
N ALA A 56 -17.86 13.29 9.48
CA ALA A 56 -17.56 12.19 10.39
C ALA A 56 -18.66 12.01 11.46
N ALA A 57 -18.61 10.92 12.21
CA ALA A 57 -19.57 10.64 13.28
C ALA A 57 -19.55 11.67 14.41
N ASP A 58 -18.44 12.39 14.60
CA ASP A 58 -18.30 13.51 15.53
C ASP A 58 -19.03 14.79 15.08
N GLY A 59 -19.61 14.80 13.88
CA GLY A 59 -20.31 15.95 13.29
C GLY A 59 -19.40 16.99 12.64
N ILE A 60 -18.09 16.72 12.56
CA ILE A 60 -17.14 17.63 11.92
C ILE A 60 -17.16 17.40 10.39
N LEU A 61 -17.21 18.52 9.65
CA LEU A 61 -17.13 18.52 8.20
C LEU A 61 -15.67 18.57 7.76
N TYR A 62 -15.25 17.60 7.00
CA TYR A 62 -13.90 17.50 6.46
C TYR A 62 -13.87 17.78 4.96
N GLU A 63 -12.98 18.64 4.53
CA GLU A 63 -12.60 18.78 3.13
C GLU A 63 -11.65 17.62 2.78
N GLN A 64 -12.05 16.81 1.82
CA GLN A 64 -11.28 15.62 1.42
C GLN A 64 -10.21 15.99 0.36
N GLU A 65 -9.20 15.13 0.24
CA GLU A 65 -8.14 15.27 -0.77
C GLU A 65 -7.34 16.58 -0.65
N VAL A 66 -7.11 17.04 0.56
CA VAL A 66 -6.31 18.24 0.89
C VAL A 66 -5.18 17.87 1.82
N GLY A 67 -3.95 18.23 1.41
CA GLY A 67 -2.76 17.94 2.20
C GLY A 67 -2.32 16.47 2.16
N PHE A 68 -1.48 16.10 3.11
CA PHE A 68 -0.85 14.78 3.23
C PHE A 68 -0.99 14.20 4.63
N ASP A 69 -2.03 14.58 5.34
CA ASP A 69 -2.34 14.00 6.65
C ASP A 69 -3.25 12.78 6.45
N TYR A 70 -2.73 11.62 6.78
CA TYR A 70 -3.44 10.35 6.66
C TYR A 70 -4.06 9.90 8.00
N GLY A 71 -4.35 10.84 8.91
CA GLY A 71 -4.98 10.54 10.19
C GLY A 71 -4.13 9.65 11.11
N GLY A 72 -2.80 9.77 11.02
CA GLY A 72 -1.85 8.95 11.78
C GLY A 72 -1.68 7.53 11.26
N GLN A 73 -2.37 7.14 10.20
CA GLN A 73 -2.22 5.83 9.54
C GLN A 73 -1.20 5.93 8.41
N ALA A 74 -0.22 5.04 8.40
CA ALA A 74 0.72 4.98 7.29
C ALA A 74 0.07 4.33 6.07
N PRO A 75 -0.05 5.03 4.93
CA PRO A 75 -0.54 4.43 3.70
C PRO A 75 0.41 3.35 3.22
N PHE A 76 -0.12 2.29 2.62
CA PHE A 76 0.69 1.19 2.12
C PHE A 76 0.13 0.57 0.85
N ALA A 77 1.01 -0.08 0.10
CA ALA A 77 0.65 -0.99 -0.97
C ALA A 77 1.37 -2.34 -0.73
N GLU A 78 0.65 -3.44 -0.91
CA GLU A 78 1.21 -4.79 -0.72
C GLU A 78 0.86 -5.66 -1.92
N THR A 79 1.86 -6.38 -2.43
CA THR A 79 1.65 -7.34 -3.51
C THR A 79 1.09 -8.65 -2.98
N GLY A 80 0.41 -9.40 -3.83
CA GLY A 80 0.20 -10.82 -3.59
C GLY A 80 1.54 -11.60 -3.61
N PRO A 81 1.53 -12.89 -3.29
CA PRO A 81 2.73 -13.72 -3.40
C PRO A 81 3.17 -13.82 -4.87
N ILE A 82 4.39 -13.38 -5.15
CA ILE A 82 5.02 -13.39 -6.48
C ILE A 82 6.11 -14.44 -6.48
N ALA A 83 6.18 -15.27 -7.51
CA ALA A 83 7.31 -16.18 -7.71
C ALA A 83 8.54 -15.39 -8.16
N LEU A 84 9.65 -15.52 -7.44
CA LEU A 84 10.89 -14.80 -7.73
C LEU A 84 11.68 -15.37 -8.92
N GLY A 85 11.44 -16.60 -9.28
CA GLY A 85 12.18 -17.28 -10.34
C GLY A 85 11.31 -18.18 -11.20
N VAL A 86 11.93 -18.80 -12.17
CA VAL A 86 11.27 -19.77 -13.05
C VAL A 86 11.27 -21.14 -12.38
N GLY A 87 10.09 -21.74 -12.24
CA GLY A 87 9.92 -23.08 -11.70
C GLY A 87 10.18 -23.18 -10.19
N GLU A 88 10.81 -24.27 -9.78
CA GLU A 88 11.02 -24.60 -8.37
C GLU A 88 12.31 -24.03 -7.75
N ASN A 89 12.96 -23.08 -8.42
CA ASN A 89 14.23 -22.53 -7.95
C ASN A 89 14.04 -21.61 -6.75
N VAL A 90 14.94 -21.73 -5.80
CA VAL A 90 15.08 -20.76 -4.71
C VAL A 90 15.89 -19.58 -5.22
N MET A 91 15.43 -18.37 -4.94
CA MET A 91 16.16 -17.14 -5.27
C MET A 91 16.77 -16.54 -4.02
N ALA A 92 18.00 -16.05 -4.15
CA ALA A 92 18.67 -15.24 -3.13
C ALA A 92 18.62 -13.78 -3.55
N VAL A 93 17.96 -12.94 -2.76
CA VAL A 93 17.90 -11.50 -2.99
C VAL A 93 19.01 -10.82 -2.19
N ARG A 94 19.80 -9.97 -2.87
CA ARG A 94 21.00 -9.34 -2.33
C ARG A 94 20.89 -7.84 -2.21
N GLY A 95 20.06 -7.21 -3.01
CA GLY A 95 19.94 -5.76 -3.03
C GLY A 95 18.62 -5.27 -3.56
N MET A 96 18.29 -4.04 -3.20
CA MET A 96 17.16 -3.28 -3.69
C MET A 96 17.67 -1.93 -4.19
N ILE A 97 17.25 -1.53 -5.38
CA ILE A 97 17.61 -0.26 -5.99
C ILE A 97 16.31 0.46 -6.34
N PRO A 98 15.90 1.47 -5.57
CA PRO A 98 14.79 2.36 -5.93
C PRO A 98 15.21 3.25 -7.10
N ASP A 99 14.24 3.78 -7.83
CA ASP A 99 14.50 4.78 -8.86
C ASP A 99 14.39 6.22 -8.32
N GLU A 100 14.69 7.19 -9.19
CA GLU A 100 14.65 8.61 -8.88
C GLU A 100 13.24 9.17 -8.65
N ASN A 101 12.20 8.42 -9.02
CA ASN A 101 10.81 8.83 -8.78
C ASN A 101 10.31 8.46 -7.37
N THR A 102 11.10 7.69 -6.62
CA THR A 102 10.75 7.35 -5.23
C THR A 102 11.06 8.54 -4.33
N LEU A 103 10.03 9.06 -3.67
CA LEU A 103 10.08 10.24 -2.80
C LEU A 103 9.46 9.94 -1.44
N GLY A 104 9.89 10.71 -0.45
CA GLY A 104 9.41 10.63 0.92
C GLY A 104 10.06 9.50 1.72
N ASP A 105 9.62 9.34 2.96
CA ASP A 105 10.13 8.31 3.86
C ASP A 105 9.42 6.99 3.59
N VAL A 106 9.72 6.38 2.45
CA VAL A 106 9.15 5.10 2.05
C VAL A 106 10.01 3.95 2.54
N ASN A 107 9.36 2.96 3.12
CA ASN A 107 10.00 1.74 3.58
C ASN A 107 9.43 0.51 2.88
N ALA A 108 10.30 -0.44 2.55
CA ALA A 108 9.91 -1.73 2.00
C ALA A 108 10.10 -2.84 3.03
N THR A 109 9.09 -3.69 3.16
CA THR A 109 9.14 -4.93 3.95
C THR A 109 8.89 -6.10 3.02
N PHE A 110 9.65 -7.16 3.18
CA PHE A 110 9.52 -8.37 2.36
C PHE A 110 9.10 -9.53 3.23
N LYS A 111 8.13 -10.31 2.75
CA LYS A 111 7.72 -11.58 3.35
C LYS A 111 8.03 -12.69 2.39
N THR A 112 8.77 -13.70 2.84
CA THR A 112 9.18 -14.80 1.98
C THR A 112 8.68 -16.13 2.49
N ARG A 113 8.43 -17.05 1.57
CA ARG A 113 8.13 -18.46 1.87
C ARG A 113 8.69 -19.39 0.80
N PHE A 114 8.87 -20.64 1.14
CA PHE A 114 9.34 -21.67 0.21
C PHE A 114 8.18 -22.44 -0.43
N TYR A 115 7.14 -22.72 0.33
CA TYR A 115 5.93 -23.38 -0.15
C TYR A 115 4.69 -22.54 0.16
N PRO A 116 3.60 -22.70 -0.60
CA PRO A 116 2.38 -21.93 -0.40
C PRO A 116 1.75 -22.04 0.99
N THR A 117 2.01 -23.14 1.69
CA THR A 117 1.51 -23.43 3.05
C THR A 117 2.48 -23.06 4.16
N ASP A 118 3.71 -22.65 3.81
CA ASP A 118 4.71 -22.28 4.81
C ASP A 118 4.35 -20.97 5.51
N THR A 119 4.81 -20.85 6.75
CA THR A 119 4.79 -19.58 7.47
C THR A 119 5.71 -18.57 6.78
N GLU A 120 5.19 -17.38 6.51
CA GLU A 120 5.96 -16.28 5.95
C GLU A 120 7.01 -15.80 6.95
N ARG A 121 8.19 -15.43 6.43
CA ARG A 121 9.28 -14.79 7.19
C ARG A 121 9.44 -13.37 6.77
N ASP A 122 9.45 -12.46 7.74
CA ASP A 122 9.53 -11.03 7.53
C ASP A 122 10.98 -10.54 7.49
N TYR A 123 11.26 -9.62 6.57
CA TYR A 123 12.54 -8.94 6.41
C TYR A 123 12.31 -7.45 6.21
N GLY A 124 13.00 -6.62 6.97
CA GLY A 124 12.87 -5.17 6.94
C GLY A 124 12.32 -4.61 8.27
N PRO A 125 11.86 -3.35 8.29
CA PRO A 125 11.73 -2.45 7.14
C PRO A 125 13.07 -1.95 6.59
N TYR A 126 13.14 -1.74 5.28
CA TYR A 126 14.30 -1.18 4.61
C TYR A 126 13.92 0.16 3.98
N SER A 127 14.72 1.20 4.23
CA SER A 127 14.49 2.50 3.60
C SER A 127 14.70 2.43 2.08
N MET A 128 13.80 3.07 1.35
CA MET A 128 13.87 3.20 -0.11
C MET A 128 14.52 4.52 -0.56
N ALA A 129 15.17 5.27 0.35
CA ALA A 129 15.85 6.52 -0.01
C ALA A 129 17.12 6.29 -0.85
N ASN A 130 17.78 5.14 -0.67
CA ASN A 130 19.03 4.80 -1.35
C ASN A 130 19.08 3.30 -1.67
N PRO A 131 19.95 2.86 -2.58
CA PRO A 131 20.22 1.45 -2.78
C PRO A 131 20.60 0.77 -1.47
N THR A 132 19.90 -0.33 -1.16
CA THR A 132 20.03 -1.01 0.13
C THR A 132 20.37 -2.49 -0.08
N SER A 133 21.35 -2.98 0.70
CA SER A 133 21.69 -4.40 0.71
C SER A 133 20.60 -5.20 1.43
N LEU A 134 20.15 -6.25 0.77
CA LEU A 134 19.19 -7.21 1.30
C LEU A 134 19.87 -8.59 1.45
N ARG A 135 19.37 -9.41 2.35
CA ARG A 135 19.85 -10.79 2.48
C ARG A 135 18.72 -11.70 2.90
N PHE A 136 17.98 -12.19 1.92
CA PHE A 136 16.96 -13.20 2.16
C PHE A 136 16.85 -14.19 0.98
N THR A 137 16.26 -15.33 1.25
CA THR A 137 16.00 -16.38 0.26
C THR A 137 14.55 -16.79 0.31
N GLY A 138 13.98 -17.15 -0.82
CA GLY A 138 12.62 -17.67 -0.93
C GLY A 138 12.27 -18.08 -2.35
N ARG A 139 11.16 -18.76 -2.51
CA ARG A 139 10.55 -19.03 -3.83
C ARG A 139 9.48 -18.00 -4.14
N GLN A 140 8.72 -17.60 -3.13
CA GLN A 140 7.70 -16.59 -3.24
C GLN A 140 8.03 -15.44 -2.31
N ILE A 141 7.71 -14.26 -2.77
CA ILE A 141 7.88 -13.01 -2.04
C ILE A 141 6.58 -12.22 -2.09
N ARG A 142 6.22 -11.61 -0.97
CA ARG A 142 5.30 -10.47 -0.92
C ARG A 142 6.11 -9.24 -0.55
N MET A 143 5.82 -8.15 -1.19
CA MET A 143 6.44 -6.88 -0.88
C MET A 143 5.37 -5.92 -0.39
N ARG A 144 5.63 -5.30 0.73
CA ARG A 144 4.83 -4.19 1.26
C ARG A 144 5.68 -2.94 1.27
N VAL A 145 5.19 -1.91 0.63
CA VAL A 145 5.75 -0.56 0.72
C VAL A 145 4.86 0.26 1.62
N THR A 146 5.45 1.03 2.51
CA THR A 146 4.74 1.85 3.49
C THR A 146 5.27 3.27 3.39
N GLY A 147 4.36 4.22 3.20
CA GLY A 147 4.68 5.65 3.15
C GLY A 147 4.66 6.29 4.54
N ASN A 148 4.87 7.61 4.55
CA ASN A 148 4.80 8.41 5.75
C ASN A 148 3.34 8.78 6.10
N THR A 149 3.08 9.08 7.37
CA THR A 149 1.74 9.45 7.88
C THR A 149 1.35 10.90 7.63
N SER A 150 2.29 11.77 7.30
CA SER A 150 2.06 13.23 7.26
C SER A 150 2.83 13.96 6.16
N SER A 151 3.39 13.25 5.18
CA SER A 151 4.09 13.88 4.06
C SER A 151 3.75 13.23 2.73
N ASP A 152 4.00 13.96 1.65
CA ASP A 152 3.92 13.39 0.30
C ASP A 152 4.89 12.23 0.14
N TRP A 153 4.45 11.18 -0.52
CA TRP A 153 5.27 10.02 -0.83
C TRP A 153 4.92 9.45 -2.20
N ARG A 154 5.91 8.86 -2.81
CA ARG A 154 5.77 8.21 -4.11
C ARG A 154 6.71 7.03 -4.20
N VAL A 155 6.27 5.97 -4.83
CA VAL A 155 7.08 4.80 -5.16
C VAL A 155 7.19 4.71 -6.66
N GLY A 156 8.41 4.76 -7.16
CA GLY A 156 8.73 4.51 -8.56
C GLY A 156 9.04 3.03 -8.82
N ILE A 157 9.77 2.76 -9.87
CA ILE A 157 10.18 1.40 -10.23
C ILE A 157 11.27 0.93 -9.26
N MET A 158 11.04 -0.21 -8.63
CA MET A 158 12.02 -0.85 -7.78
C MET A 158 12.67 -2.05 -8.51
N ARG A 159 13.98 -2.13 -8.45
CA ARG A 159 14.76 -3.25 -8.98
C ARG A 159 15.30 -4.08 -7.84
N LEU A 160 15.10 -5.39 -7.92
CA LEU A 160 15.70 -6.35 -6.99
C LEU A 160 16.87 -7.06 -7.66
N ASP A 161 18.03 -7.06 -6.99
CA ASP A 161 19.13 -7.92 -7.36
C ASP A 161 18.91 -9.31 -6.78
N ALA A 162 18.55 -10.24 -7.63
CA ALA A 162 18.20 -11.60 -7.27
C ALA A 162 19.02 -12.61 -8.08
N VAL A 163 19.60 -13.59 -7.40
CA VAL A 163 20.41 -14.65 -7.99
C VAL A 163 19.72 -16.00 -7.79
N ALA A 164 19.68 -16.80 -8.84
CA ALA A 164 19.13 -18.15 -8.76
C ALA A 164 20.00 -19.03 -7.85
N GLY A 165 19.37 -19.67 -6.90
CA GLY A 165 19.96 -20.72 -6.04
C GLY A 165 19.60 -22.11 -6.53
N GLY A 166 19.97 -23.12 -5.74
CA GLY A 166 19.64 -24.51 -6.04
C GLY A 166 18.16 -24.84 -5.86
N ARG A 167 17.77 -25.99 -6.39
CA ARG A 167 16.50 -26.63 -6.05
C ARG A 167 16.62 -27.23 -4.64
N ARG A 168 15.62 -27.01 -3.81
CA ARG A 168 15.48 -27.67 -2.51
C ARG A 168 14.08 -28.26 -2.41
#